data_9f9f814d1e078955ffcead2b3f23672c
#
_entry.id   9f9f814d1e078955ffcead2b3f23672c
#
_cell.length_a   1.000
_cell.length_b   1.000
_cell.length_c   1.000
_cell.angle_alpha   90.00
_cell.angle_beta   90.00
_cell.angle_gamma   90.00
#
_symmetry.space_group_name_H-M   'P 1'
#
loop_
_entity.id
_entity.type
_entity.pdbx_description
1 polymer ?
#
loop_
_entity_poly.entity_id
_entity_poly.type
_entity_poly.pdbx_seq_one_letter_code
_entity_poly.pdbx_strand_id
1 'polypeptide(L)'
;MASIVDAGQYITERIPNVDKLKLYKLCYFSQGWHFAWTGRPMFCEEFQAWRHGPVSRELHARTWQVAGSHRPWPVPCVPGGLSENLSAYEREVVDSIITFYGGVDSTELSDLSHGLAWNKAR
;
A
#
# COMPACT_ATOMS: atom_id res chain seq x y z
N MET A 1 6.26 4.08 -15.86
CA MET A 1 6.33 3.80 -14.41
C MET A 1 4.94 3.48 -13.90
N ALA A 2 4.82 2.47 -13.05
CA ALA A 2 3.54 2.15 -12.40
C ALA A 2 3.14 3.24 -11.42
N SER A 3 1.84 3.31 -11.09
CA SER A 3 1.34 4.21 -10.06
C SER A 3 1.02 3.43 -8.80
N ILE A 4 0.84 4.15 -7.68
CA ILE A 4 0.40 3.51 -6.43
C ILE A 4 -0.98 2.85 -6.61
N VAL A 5 -1.81 3.38 -7.51
CA VAL A 5 -3.13 2.81 -7.80
C VAL A 5 -2.98 1.42 -8.39
N ASP A 6 -1.98 1.22 -9.26
CA ASP A 6 -1.69 -0.07 -9.85
C ASP A 6 -1.19 -1.07 -8.81
N ALA A 7 -0.29 -0.64 -7.94
CA ALA A 7 0.21 -1.47 -6.84
C ALA A 7 -0.92 -1.85 -5.89
N GLY A 8 -1.77 -0.90 -5.54
CA GLY A 8 -2.93 -1.15 -4.68
C GLY A 8 -3.89 -2.15 -5.31
N GLN A 9 -4.16 -2.02 -6.59
CA GLN A 9 -5.02 -2.97 -7.30
C GLN A 9 -4.44 -4.38 -7.25
N TYR A 10 -3.14 -4.52 -7.47
CA TYR A 10 -2.49 -5.82 -7.39
C TYR A 10 -2.66 -6.45 -5.99
N ILE A 11 -2.51 -5.63 -4.95
CA ILE A 11 -2.70 -6.11 -3.57
C ILE A 11 -4.14 -6.59 -3.35
N THR A 12 -5.14 -5.88 -3.87
CA THR A 12 -6.54 -6.33 -3.73
C THR A 12 -6.81 -7.63 -4.45
N GLU A 13 -6.08 -7.93 -5.53
CA GLU A 13 -6.19 -9.20 -6.24
C GLU A 13 -5.55 -10.33 -5.45
N ARG A 14 -4.49 -10.05 -4.70
CA ARG A 14 -3.78 -11.04 -3.90
C ARG A 14 -4.43 -11.26 -2.54
N ILE A 15 -5.03 -10.23 -1.96
CA ILE A 15 -5.73 -10.29 -0.67
C ILE A 15 -7.14 -9.75 -0.89
N PRO A 16 -8.11 -10.63 -1.25
CA PRO A 16 -9.49 -10.19 -1.49
C PRO A 16 -10.07 -9.47 -0.28
N ASN A 17 -10.71 -8.33 -0.53
CA ASN A 17 -11.34 -7.51 0.50
C ASN A 17 -10.36 -7.10 1.61
N VAL A 18 -9.12 -6.79 1.22
CA VAL A 18 -8.11 -6.34 2.16
C VAL A 18 -8.60 -5.09 2.92
N ASP A 19 -8.30 -5.04 4.22
CA ASP A 19 -8.60 -3.86 5.03
C ASP A 19 -7.90 -2.63 4.46
N LYS A 20 -8.62 -1.51 4.38
CA LYS A 20 -8.13 -0.27 3.82
C LYS A 20 -6.81 0.18 4.45
N LEU A 21 -6.72 0.11 5.77
CA LEU A 21 -5.49 0.53 6.47
C LEU A 21 -4.33 -0.41 6.14
N LYS A 22 -4.59 -1.71 6.06
CA LYS A 22 -3.57 -2.68 5.66
C LYS A 22 -3.10 -2.41 4.23
N LEU A 23 -4.03 -2.14 3.31
CA LEU A 23 -3.69 -1.81 1.94
C LEU A 23 -2.72 -0.62 1.86
N TYR A 24 -3.02 0.44 2.61
CA TYR A 24 -2.16 1.62 2.63
C TYR A 24 -0.76 1.30 3.13
N LYS A 25 -0.65 0.50 4.20
CA LYS A 25 0.65 0.15 4.77
C LYS A 25 1.44 -0.78 3.87
N LEU A 26 0.77 -1.72 3.22
CA LEU A 26 1.44 -2.63 2.27
C LEU A 26 2.00 -1.85 1.08
N CYS A 27 1.28 -0.85 0.58
CA CYS A 27 1.79 0.03 -0.47
C CYS A 27 3.01 0.82 0.01
N TYR A 28 2.96 1.32 1.24
CA TYR A 28 4.06 2.08 1.83
C TYR A 28 5.32 1.21 1.96
N PHE A 29 5.19 0.01 2.50
CA PHE A 29 6.31 -0.90 2.64
C PHE A 29 6.85 -1.35 1.27
N SER A 30 5.96 -1.57 0.30
CA SER A 30 6.39 -1.93 -1.06
C SER A 30 7.27 -0.85 -1.67
N GLN A 31 6.87 0.42 -1.53
CA GLN A 31 7.67 1.54 -2.01
C GLN A 31 9.03 1.60 -1.29
N GLY A 32 9.00 1.48 0.04
CA GLY A 32 10.22 1.56 0.84
C GLY A 32 11.23 0.46 0.51
N TRP A 33 10.76 -0.78 0.41
CA TRP A 33 11.62 -1.90 0.10
C TRP A 33 12.09 -1.89 -1.35
N HIS A 34 11.24 -1.48 -2.28
CA HIS A 34 11.65 -1.32 -3.68
C HIS A 34 12.78 -0.31 -3.79
N PHE A 35 12.63 0.84 -3.10
CA PHE A 35 13.68 1.86 -3.08
C PHE A 35 14.96 1.33 -2.44
N ALA A 36 14.85 0.59 -1.33
CA ALA A 36 16.02 0.04 -0.64
C ALA A 36 16.80 -0.94 -1.54
N TRP A 37 16.08 -1.74 -2.34
CA TRP A 37 16.71 -2.77 -3.16
C TRP A 37 17.21 -2.25 -4.50
N THR A 38 16.60 -1.21 -5.08
CA THR A 38 16.92 -0.73 -6.42
C THR A 38 17.49 0.68 -6.47
N GLY A 39 17.33 1.45 -5.40
CA GLY A 39 17.64 2.88 -5.41
C GLY A 39 16.63 3.72 -6.18
N ARG A 40 15.51 3.13 -6.60
CA ARG A 40 14.47 3.81 -7.37
C ARG A 40 13.10 3.61 -6.74
N PRO A 41 12.21 4.60 -6.82
CA PRO A 41 10.83 4.41 -6.37
C PRO A 41 10.08 3.49 -7.33
N MET A 42 9.13 2.72 -6.80
CA MET A 42 8.23 1.90 -7.61
C MET A 42 7.20 2.79 -8.32
N PHE A 43 6.75 3.83 -7.64
CA PHE A 43 5.79 4.80 -8.15
C PHE A 43 6.14 6.19 -7.63
N CYS A 44 5.58 7.22 -8.27
CA CYS A 44 5.96 8.60 -7.95
C CYS A 44 5.08 9.28 -6.92
N GLU A 45 3.94 8.70 -6.58
CA GLU A 45 3.04 9.28 -5.59
C GLU A 45 3.70 9.34 -4.22
N GLU A 46 3.46 10.44 -3.49
CA GLU A 46 4.06 10.68 -2.20
C GLU A 46 3.14 10.21 -1.07
N PHE A 47 3.75 9.93 0.09
CA PHE A 47 3.02 9.61 1.30
C PHE A 47 3.00 10.80 2.23
N GLN A 48 1.89 10.98 2.94
CA GLN A 48 1.75 11.98 3.99
C GLN A 48 1.63 11.28 5.33
N ALA A 49 2.10 11.92 6.39
CA ALA A 49 2.02 11.39 7.75
C ALA A 49 0.65 11.75 8.34
N TRP A 50 -0.28 10.80 8.24
CA TRP A 50 -1.62 10.94 8.81
C TRP A 50 -1.70 10.25 10.17
N ARG A 51 -2.84 10.40 10.85
CA ARG A 51 -3.04 9.87 12.21
C ARG A 51 -2.69 8.39 12.35
N HIS A 52 -3.06 7.58 11.36
CA HIS A 52 -2.83 6.14 11.40
C HIS A 52 -1.60 5.71 10.61
N GLY A 53 -0.71 6.65 10.28
CA GLY A 53 0.54 6.37 9.58
C GLY A 53 0.56 6.97 8.18
N PRO A 54 1.54 6.53 7.36
CA PRO A 54 1.68 7.09 6.01
C PRO A 54 0.51 6.73 5.11
N VAL A 55 -0.01 7.72 4.39
CA VAL A 55 -1.13 7.56 3.46
C VAL A 55 -0.83 8.33 2.17
N SER A 56 -1.10 7.68 1.03
CA SER A 56 -1.09 8.36 -0.26
C SER A 56 -2.45 8.99 -0.50
N ARG A 57 -2.48 10.29 -0.80
CA ARG A 57 -3.74 10.98 -1.12
C ARG A 57 -4.41 10.39 -2.35
N GLU A 58 -3.62 10.02 -3.35
CA GLU A 58 -4.14 9.42 -4.57
C GLU A 58 -4.85 8.10 -4.27
N LEU A 59 -4.21 7.23 -3.51
CA LEU A 59 -4.81 5.95 -3.14
C LEU A 59 -6.04 6.15 -2.26
N HIS A 60 -5.99 7.08 -1.33
CA HIS A 60 -7.13 7.40 -0.48
C HIS A 60 -8.34 7.83 -1.32
N ALA A 61 -8.12 8.73 -2.28
CA ALA A 61 -9.19 9.22 -3.13
C ALA A 61 -9.84 8.08 -3.93
N ARG A 62 -9.05 7.11 -4.38
CA ARG A 62 -9.55 5.99 -5.17
C ARG A 62 -10.32 4.98 -4.33
N THR A 63 -9.88 4.74 -3.10
CA THR A 63 -10.50 3.72 -2.25
C THR A 63 -11.69 4.25 -1.44
N TRP A 64 -11.77 5.56 -1.24
CA TRP A 64 -12.83 6.19 -0.45
C TRP A 64 -14.24 5.76 -0.90
N GLN A 65 -14.46 5.66 -2.21
CA GLN A 65 -15.77 5.38 -2.78
C GLN A 65 -16.16 3.90 -2.73
N VAL A 66 -15.19 3.00 -2.64
CA VAL A 66 -15.44 1.55 -2.75
C VAL A 66 -15.19 0.80 -1.44
N ALA A 67 -14.51 1.39 -0.48
CA ALA A 67 -14.25 0.74 0.80
C ALA A 67 -15.55 0.60 1.59
N GLY A 68 -15.66 -0.49 2.34
CA GLY A 68 -16.79 -0.71 3.23
C GLY A 68 -16.91 0.41 4.27
N SER A 69 -18.11 0.63 4.78
CA SER A 69 -18.40 1.72 5.71
C SER A 69 -18.10 1.38 7.17
N HIS A 70 -17.80 0.13 7.47
CA HIS A 70 -17.53 -0.36 8.83
C HIS A 70 -16.20 -1.09 8.89
N ARG A 71 -15.55 -1.03 10.03
CA ARG A 71 -14.30 -1.76 10.25
C ARG A 71 -14.48 -3.27 10.23
N PRO A 72 -13.58 -4.04 9.64
CA PRO A 72 -12.45 -3.54 8.86
C PRO A 72 -12.98 -2.96 7.57
N TRP A 73 -12.49 -1.88 7.06
CA TRP A 73 -13.01 -1.28 5.82
C TRP A 73 -12.52 -2.10 4.61
N PRO A 74 -13.30 -3.10 4.13
CA PRO A 74 -12.83 -3.95 3.04
C PRO A 74 -12.75 -3.20 1.72
N VAL A 75 -11.68 -3.44 0.98
CA VAL A 75 -11.46 -2.82 -0.32
C VAL A 75 -11.50 -3.89 -1.40
N PRO A 76 -12.58 -3.94 -2.21
CA PRO A 76 -12.70 -4.97 -3.25
C PRO A 76 -11.79 -4.72 -4.45
N CYS A 77 -11.52 -3.47 -4.76
CA CYS A 77 -10.66 -3.09 -5.88
C CYS A 77 -10.20 -1.65 -5.71
N VAL A 78 -9.19 -1.26 -6.49
CA VAL A 78 -8.74 0.14 -6.55
C VAL A 78 -9.13 0.71 -7.92
N PRO A 79 -10.18 1.55 -7.97
CA PRO A 79 -10.64 2.09 -9.25
C PRO A 79 -9.53 2.80 -10.02
N GLY A 80 -9.40 2.48 -11.29
CA GLY A 80 -8.38 3.04 -12.16
C GLY A 80 -7.04 2.34 -12.10
N GLY A 81 -6.85 1.40 -11.18
CA GLY A 81 -5.61 0.64 -11.07
C GLY A 81 -5.58 -0.56 -12.01
N LEU A 82 -4.43 -0.79 -12.63
CA LEU A 82 -4.19 -1.92 -13.51
C LEU A 82 -2.95 -2.66 -13.04
N SER A 83 -3.14 -3.85 -12.49
CA SER A 83 -2.03 -4.65 -11.95
C SER A 83 -1.02 -5.01 -13.05
N GLU A 84 -1.45 -5.11 -14.29
CA GLU A 84 -0.60 -5.40 -15.43
C GLU A 84 0.44 -4.30 -15.73
N ASN A 85 0.26 -3.10 -15.18
CA ASN A 85 1.23 -2.03 -15.31
C ASN A 85 2.48 -2.25 -14.44
N LEU A 86 2.42 -3.18 -13.48
CA LEU A 86 3.58 -3.54 -12.70
C LEU A 86 4.48 -4.45 -13.50
N SER A 87 5.79 -4.21 -13.46
CA SER A 87 6.77 -5.11 -14.03
C SER A 87 6.82 -6.42 -13.23
N ALA A 88 7.45 -7.45 -13.80
CA ALA A 88 7.64 -8.72 -13.09
C ALA A 88 8.38 -8.51 -11.76
N TYR A 89 9.42 -7.68 -11.78
CA TYR A 89 10.17 -7.38 -10.56
C TYR A 89 9.34 -6.65 -9.53
N GLU A 90 8.54 -5.67 -9.96
CA GLU A 90 7.66 -4.93 -9.06
C GLU A 90 6.63 -5.84 -8.40
N ARG A 91 6.08 -6.79 -9.17
CA ARG A 91 5.17 -7.79 -8.60
C ARG A 91 5.87 -8.66 -7.56
N GLU A 92 7.12 -9.05 -7.83
CA GLU A 92 7.89 -9.83 -6.86
C GLU A 92 8.11 -9.06 -5.56
N VAL A 93 8.41 -7.78 -5.65
CA VAL A 93 8.55 -6.93 -4.46
C VAL A 93 7.26 -6.90 -3.67
N VAL A 94 6.13 -6.63 -4.32
CA VAL A 94 4.83 -6.61 -3.65
C VAL A 94 4.49 -7.96 -3.04
N ASP A 95 4.74 -9.05 -3.76
CA ASP A 95 4.49 -10.39 -3.25
C ASP A 95 5.33 -10.69 -2.01
N SER A 96 6.59 -10.24 -1.99
CA SER A 96 7.46 -10.38 -0.81
C SER A 96 6.89 -9.59 0.37
N ILE A 97 6.42 -8.38 0.13
CA ILE A 97 5.82 -7.55 1.17
C ILE A 97 4.55 -8.22 1.71
N ILE A 98 3.71 -8.77 0.85
CA ILE A 98 2.52 -9.51 1.28
C ILE A 98 2.92 -10.72 2.13
N THR A 99 3.95 -11.45 1.73
CA THR A 99 4.44 -12.60 2.49
C THR A 99 4.92 -12.20 3.89
N PHE A 100 5.67 -11.10 3.99
CA PHE A 100 6.24 -10.66 5.28
C PHE A 100 5.21 -9.97 6.16
N TYR A 101 4.32 -9.18 5.60
CA TYR A 101 3.45 -8.28 6.38
C TYR A 101 1.96 -8.56 6.21
N GLY A 102 1.56 -9.39 5.25
CA GLY A 102 0.15 -9.60 4.93
C GLY A 102 -0.66 -10.21 6.08
N GLY A 103 -0.01 -11.00 6.93
CA GLY A 103 -0.63 -11.60 8.10
C GLY A 103 -0.58 -10.72 9.35
N VAL A 104 0.08 -9.57 9.28
CA VAL A 104 0.22 -8.67 10.42
C VAL A 104 -1.02 -7.79 10.53
N ASP A 105 -1.51 -7.59 11.75
CA ASP A 105 -2.66 -6.74 12.02
C ASP A 105 -2.40 -5.29 11.57
N SER A 106 -3.43 -4.62 11.08
CA SER A 106 -3.36 -3.23 10.62
C SER A 106 -2.80 -2.29 11.68
N THR A 107 -3.16 -2.49 12.94
CA THR A 107 -2.66 -1.69 14.06
C THR A 107 -1.15 -1.87 14.22
N GLU A 108 -0.70 -3.12 14.15
CA GLU A 108 0.73 -3.46 14.25
C GLU A 108 1.51 -2.87 13.07
N LEU A 109 0.95 -2.93 11.87
CA LEU A 109 1.56 -2.31 10.69
C LEU A 109 1.68 -0.80 10.86
N SER A 110 0.66 -0.16 11.44
CA SER A 110 0.72 1.27 11.75
C SER A 110 1.87 1.57 12.71
N ASP A 111 2.01 0.78 13.78
CA ASP A 111 3.08 0.97 14.75
C ASP A 111 4.45 0.81 14.11
N LEU A 112 4.63 -0.20 13.28
CA LEU A 112 5.89 -0.41 12.56
C LEU A 112 6.21 0.77 11.65
N SER A 113 5.23 1.28 10.91
CA SER A 113 5.44 2.41 10.01
C SER A 113 5.75 3.69 10.79
N HIS A 114 5.11 3.92 11.94
CA HIS A 114 5.41 5.07 12.79
C HIS A 114 6.83 4.99 13.35
N GLY A 115 7.25 3.80 13.79
CA GLY A 115 8.56 3.62 14.41
C GLY A 115 9.74 3.80 13.46
N LEU A 116 9.52 3.64 12.14
CA LEU A 116 10.61 3.68 11.18
C LEU A 116 10.57 4.94 10.30
N ALA A 117 9.72 4.94 9.29
CA ALA A 117 9.74 5.95 8.25
C ALA A 117 8.75 7.09 8.52
N TRP A 118 7.70 6.84 9.29
CA TRP A 118 6.69 7.85 9.58
C TRP A 118 7.31 9.08 10.26
N ASN A 119 8.20 8.85 11.22
CA ASN A 119 8.90 9.94 11.92
C ASN A 119 9.77 10.78 10.99
N LYS A 120 10.26 10.19 9.92
CA LYS A 120 11.05 10.92 8.91
C LYS A 120 10.17 11.71 7.96
N ALA A 121 8.95 11.24 7.72
CA ALA A 121 8.01 11.89 6.82
C ALA A 121 7.33 13.11 7.44
N ARG A 122 7.34 13.20 8.77
CA ARG A 122 6.80 14.35 9.49
C ARG A 122 7.78 15.53 9.40
#